data_cbffb01d595d47f63597d2dd26051027
#
_entry.id   cbffb01d595d47f63597d2dd26051027
#
_cell.length_a   1.000
_cell.length_b   1.000
_cell.length_c   1.000
_cell.angle_alpha   90.00
_cell.angle_beta   90.00
_cell.angle_gamma   90.00
#
_symmetry.space_group_name_H-M   'P 1'
#
loop_
_entity.id
_entity.type
_entity.pdbx_description
1 polymer ?
#
loop_
_entity_poly.entity_id
_entity_poly.type
_entity_poly.pdbx_seq_one_letter_code
_entity_poly.pdbx_strand_id
1 'polypeptide(L)'
;MATTRQCSVCGKKFEPRFRFQVEDAGDDPRFFCTQKCQQARLRGGDDGVDCSCCKRRFSPEFAWQVWTDDDGQRYACTDDCRTRLAATAPTRKAARRIAVFNHKGGTGKTTTSINVAAGLAEKGLRVLLVDVDPQGNVGVSLGVRGETSLYHVLVLGADPAEVAVPVRANLDVITSNETLAAAELYLAARPNRDRVLRERLATTTDYDVVVLDCSPSLSLLNQNALCYADSVLIPVSCDYLALVGVKQCVRTLRNVHEHLKHPVYVLGVVPTFYDARHKLGREVTETLKAKFGDLCFPPVRANMKLREAPAAKQSIFEYAPDSHGAEDYGVLVDRVLAATASGRREDVGAIAQQVEV
;
A
#
# COMPACT_ATOMS: atom_id res chain seq x y z
N MET A 1 -33.49 -5.55 49.20
CA MET A 1 -33.69 -7.00 49.04
C MET A 1 -32.99 -7.39 47.73
N ALA A 2 -31.96 -8.23 47.81
CA ALA A 2 -31.25 -8.67 46.62
C ALA A 2 -32.17 -9.63 45.84
N THR A 3 -32.41 -9.31 44.56
CA THR A 3 -33.36 -10.08 43.74
C THR A 3 -32.65 -11.26 43.08
N THR A 4 -33.01 -12.47 43.50
CA THR A 4 -32.50 -13.69 42.88
C THR A 4 -32.92 -13.76 41.42
N ARG A 5 -32.00 -14.02 40.50
CA ARG A 5 -32.21 -14.13 39.06
C ARG A 5 -31.83 -15.53 38.56
N GLN A 6 -32.37 -15.94 37.44
CA GLN A 6 -32.06 -17.22 36.79
C GLN A 6 -31.08 -17.00 35.65
N CYS A 7 -30.02 -17.80 35.58
CA CYS A 7 -29.03 -17.72 34.52
C CYS A 7 -29.66 -18.10 33.18
N SER A 8 -29.53 -17.22 32.18
CA SER A 8 -30.09 -17.40 30.83
C SER A 8 -29.47 -18.54 30.03
N VAL A 9 -28.33 -19.12 30.53
CA VAL A 9 -27.61 -20.22 29.85
C VAL A 9 -27.79 -21.56 30.56
N CYS A 10 -27.57 -21.61 31.87
CA CYS A 10 -27.62 -22.90 32.61
C CYS A 10 -28.80 -23.06 33.58
N GLY A 11 -29.69 -22.08 33.66
CA GLY A 11 -30.89 -22.12 34.52
C GLY A 11 -30.62 -21.96 36.04
N LYS A 12 -29.35 -21.86 36.46
CA LYS A 12 -29.01 -21.75 37.89
C LYS A 12 -29.54 -20.46 38.47
N LYS A 13 -30.20 -20.52 39.64
CA LYS A 13 -30.61 -19.35 40.42
C LYS A 13 -29.39 -18.74 41.14
N PHE A 14 -29.20 -17.40 41.04
CA PHE A 14 -28.11 -16.67 41.68
C PHE A 14 -28.49 -15.22 41.89
N GLU A 15 -27.69 -14.52 42.70
CA GLU A 15 -27.80 -13.07 42.89
C GLU A 15 -26.70 -12.38 42.10
N PRO A 16 -27.03 -11.51 41.13
CA PRO A 16 -26.04 -10.74 40.38
C PRO A 16 -25.26 -9.80 41.30
N ARG A 17 -23.90 -9.91 41.28
CA ARG A 17 -22.99 -9.08 42.07
C ARG A 17 -21.99 -8.31 41.22
N PHE A 18 -21.84 -8.70 39.97
CA PHE A 18 -20.84 -8.16 39.07
C PHE A 18 -21.50 -7.67 37.77
N ARG A 19 -20.97 -6.62 37.19
CA ARG A 19 -21.50 -5.99 35.97
C ARG A 19 -21.62 -6.97 34.79
N PHE A 20 -20.69 -7.91 34.61
CA PHE A 20 -20.75 -8.92 33.55
C PHE A 20 -21.93 -9.91 33.67
N GLN A 21 -22.55 -9.99 34.85
CA GLN A 21 -23.67 -10.89 35.11
C GLN A 21 -25.00 -10.36 34.60
N VAL A 22 -25.03 -9.15 34.07
CA VAL A 22 -26.24 -8.51 33.54
C VAL A 22 -25.91 -7.96 32.15
N GLU A 23 -26.61 -8.44 31.13
CA GLU A 23 -26.58 -7.90 29.77
C GLU A 23 -27.88 -7.14 29.53
N ASP A 24 -27.75 -5.85 29.26
CA ASP A 24 -28.89 -4.95 28.99
C ASP A 24 -29.30 -5.16 27.53
N ALA A 25 -30.39 -5.88 27.31
CA ALA A 25 -30.94 -6.20 25.99
C ALA A 25 -32.30 -5.49 25.79
N GLY A 26 -32.42 -4.24 26.22
CA GLY A 26 -33.67 -3.48 26.16
C GLY A 26 -34.73 -4.02 27.15
N ASP A 27 -35.91 -4.38 26.68
CA ASP A 27 -37.04 -4.80 27.54
C ASP A 27 -36.85 -6.18 28.19
N ASP A 28 -35.82 -6.97 27.81
CA ASP A 28 -35.56 -8.31 28.36
C ASP A 28 -34.08 -8.49 28.78
N PRO A 29 -33.69 -8.00 29.99
CA PRO A 29 -32.33 -8.12 30.48
C PRO A 29 -31.96 -9.59 30.76
N ARG A 30 -30.75 -10.01 30.33
CA ARG A 30 -30.22 -11.36 30.47
C ARG A 30 -29.25 -11.46 31.63
N PHE A 31 -29.27 -12.62 32.31
CA PHE A 31 -28.48 -12.84 33.52
C PHE A 31 -27.55 -14.04 33.39
N PHE A 32 -26.29 -13.92 33.85
CA PHE A 32 -25.27 -14.96 33.77
C PHE A 32 -24.67 -15.24 35.14
N CYS A 33 -24.72 -16.49 35.60
CA CYS A 33 -24.22 -16.84 36.92
C CYS A 33 -22.67 -16.82 37.01
N THR A 34 -21.96 -17.00 35.88
CA THR A 34 -20.51 -16.97 35.78
C THR A 34 -20.08 -16.34 34.46
N GLN A 35 -18.80 -15.91 34.36
CA GLN A 35 -18.20 -15.48 33.07
C GLN A 35 -18.27 -16.55 32.00
N LYS A 36 -18.14 -17.84 32.39
CA LYS A 36 -18.27 -18.98 31.48
C LYS A 36 -19.66 -19.02 30.81
N CYS A 37 -20.74 -18.75 31.57
CA CYS A 37 -22.09 -18.66 31.02
C CYS A 37 -22.26 -17.44 30.12
N GLN A 38 -21.72 -16.28 30.48
CA GLN A 38 -21.72 -15.10 29.62
C GLN A 38 -21.00 -15.40 28.29
N GLN A 39 -19.80 -15.97 28.37
CA GLN A 39 -19.02 -16.35 27.19
C GLN A 39 -19.72 -17.42 26.34
N ALA A 40 -20.37 -18.41 26.93
CA ALA A 40 -21.17 -19.41 26.22
C ALA A 40 -22.33 -18.77 25.45
N ARG A 41 -22.94 -17.71 26.01
CA ARG A 41 -24.00 -16.93 25.32
C ARG A 41 -23.45 -16.12 24.16
N LEU A 42 -22.32 -15.44 24.36
CA LEU A 42 -21.66 -14.65 23.31
C LEU A 42 -21.16 -15.52 22.15
N ARG A 43 -20.90 -16.82 22.42
CA ARG A 43 -20.50 -17.81 21.42
C ARG A 43 -21.68 -18.39 20.61
N GLY A 44 -22.91 -17.88 20.83
CA GLY A 44 -24.13 -18.37 20.14
C GLY A 44 -24.48 -19.80 20.53
N GLY A 45 -25.60 -20.03 21.14
CA GLY A 45 -26.21 -21.29 21.61
C GLY A 45 -25.61 -22.63 21.17
N ASP A 46 -26.16 -23.72 21.62
CA ASP A 46 -25.73 -25.13 21.45
C ASP A 46 -25.49 -25.63 20.00
N ASP A 47 -25.54 -24.73 19.03
CA ASP A 47 -25.26 -24.97 17.61
C ASP A 47 -23.77 -24.80 17.33
N GLY A 48 -23.01 -25.89 17.53
CA GLY A 48 -21.62 -25.97 17.09
C GLY A 48 -21.49 -25.61 15.61
N VAL A 49 -20.32 -25.05 15.22
CA VAL A 49 -20.00 -24.73 13.84
C VAL A 49 -19.25 -25.87 13.16
N ASP A 50 -19.38 -25.99 11.84
CA ASP A 50 -18.64 -26.98 11.09
C ASP A 50 -17.24 -26.47 10.74
N CYS A 51 -16.21 -27.26 11.05
CA CYS A 51 -14.85 -26.96 10.66
C CYS A 51 -14.76 -26.81 9.14
N SER A 52 -14.25 -25.68 8.68
CA SER A 52 -14.11 -25.40 7.23
C SER A 52 -13.19 -26.41 6.52
N CYS A 53 -12.25 -27.04 7.25
CA CYS A 53 -11.32 -28.04 6.73
C CYS A 53 -11.91 -29.46 6.73
N CYS A 54 -12.17 -30.02 7.93
CA CYS A 54 -12.53 -31.43 8.08
C CYS A 54 -14.04 -31.69 8.27
N LYS A 55 -14.85 -30.64 8.22
CA LYS A 55 -16.34 -30.69 8.38
C LYS A 55 -16.82 -31.21 9.72
N ARG A 56 -15.91 -31.43 10.68
CA ARG A 56 -16.30 -31.84 12.05
C ARG A 56 -17.02 -30.69 12.73
N ARG A 57 -18.15 -30.99 13.34
CA ARG A 57 -18.87 -30.02 14.18
C ARG A 57 -18.16 -29.82 15.51
N PHE A 58 -17.97 -28.56 15.92
CA PHE A 58 -17.32 -28.22 17.18
C PHE A 58 -17.77 -26.84 17.66
N SER A 59 -17.57 -26.56 18.94
CA SER A 59 -17.80 -25.23 19.50
C SER A 59 -16.45 -24.50 19.62
N PRO A 60 -16.27 -23.33 18.99
CA PRO A 60 -15.03 -22.57 19.09
C PRO A 60 -14.75 -22.13 20.54
N GLU A 61 -13.59 -22.49 21.07
CA GLU A 61 -13.14 -22.12 22.44
C GLU A 61 -12.11 -21.00 22.42
N PHE A 62 -11.40 -20.84 21.33
CA PHE A 62 -10.31 -19.91 21.17
C PHE A 62 -10.52 -18.95 20.01
N ALA A 63 -10.09 -17.69 20.15
CA ALA A 63 -10.23 -16.68 19.12
C ALA A 63 -9.56 -17.09 17.79
N TRP A 64 -8.47 -17.86 17.82
CA TRP A 64 -7.78 -18.34 16.63
C TRP A 64 -8.57 -19.36 15.80
N GLN A 65 -9.63 -19.96 16.38
CA GLN A 65 -10.48 -20.92 15.69
C GLN A 65 -11.49 -20.27 14.75
N VAL A 66 -11.63 -18.95 14.78
CA VAL A 66 -12.59 -18.17 13.99
C VAL A 66 -11.85 -17.01 13.32
N TRP A 67 -12.00 -16.88 12.00
CA TRP A 67 -11.53 -15.71 11.26
C TRP A 67 -12.47 -15.45 10.07
N THR A 68 -12.38 -14.28 9.48
CA THR A 68 -13.14 -13.90 8.29
C THR A 68 -12.18 -13.73 7.12
N ASP A 69 -12.53 -14.30 5.97
CA ASP A 69 -11.85 -14.08 4.70
C ASP A 69 -12.85 -13.58 3.64
N ASP A 70 -12.39 -13.44 2.38
CA ASP A 70 -13.21 -12.93 1.28
C ASP A 70 -14.47 -13.78 0.99
N ASP A 71 -14.45 -15.07 1.37
CA ASP A 71 -15.58 -16.01 1.22
C ASP A 71 -16.49 -16.04 2.45
N GLY A 72 -16.17 -15.26 3.49
CA GLY A 72 -16.97 -15.16 4.72
C GLY A 72 -16.28 -15.74 5.97
N GLN A 73 -17.07 -16.07 6.98
CA GLN A 73 -16.55 -16.56 8.26
C GLN A 73 -16.10 -18.02 8.16
N ARG A 74 -14.86 -18.30 8.58
CA ARG A 74 -14.22 -19.62 8.58
C ARG A 74 -13.95 -20.11 9.98
N TYR A 75 -13.95 -21.45 10.13
CA TYR A 75 -13.79 -22.12 11.42
C TYR A 75 -12.77 -23.26 11.32
N ALA A 76 -11.88 -23.40 12.31
CA ALA A 76 -10.94 -24.51 12.41
C ALA A 76 -11.04 -25.20 13.79
N CYS A 77 -11.33 -26.49 13.81
CA CYS A 77 -11.46 -27.24 15.06
C CYS A 77 -10.12 -27.50 15.76
N THR A 78 -9.01 -27.54 15.02
CA THR A 78 -7.64 -27.76 15.52
C THR A 78 -6.67 -26.86 14.77
N ASP A 79 -5.45 -26.66 15.32
CA ASP A 79 -4.39 -25.91 14.67
C ASP A 79 -3.93 -26.56 13.36
N ASP A 80 -3.93 -27.91 13.28
CA ASP A 80 -3.67 -28.63 12.03
C ASP A 80 -4.71 -28.32 10.94
N CYS A 81 -6.01 -28.26 11.28
CA CYS A 81 -7.04 -27.83 10.35
C CYS A 81 -6.87 -26.40 9.90
N ARG A 82 -6.45 -25.48 10.80
CA ARG A 82 -6.14 -24.09 10.46
C ARG A 82 -4.96 -24.00 9.49
N THR A 83 -3.90 -24.74 9.78
CA THR A 83 -2.68 -24.80 8.93
C THR A 83 -3.02 -25.33 7.53
N ARG A 84 -3.85 -26.38 7.44
CA ARG A 84 -4.32 -26.91 6.14
C ARG A 84 -5.18 -25.91 5.39
N LEU A 85 -6.08 -25.21 6.05
CA LEU A 85 -6.90 -24.17 5.43
C LEU A 85 -6.03 -23.01 4.94
N ALA A 86 -5.04 -22.59 5.72
CA ALA A 86 -4.07 -21.59 5.31
C ALA A 86 -3.23 -22.05 4.10
N ALA A 87 -2.89 -23.34 4.02
CA ALA A 87 -2.16 -23.92 2.89
C ALA A 87 -3.01 -24.08 1.62
N THR A 88 -4.34 -24.23 1.79
CA THR A 88 -5.32 -24.37 0.68
C THR A 88 -5.99 -23.05 0.31
N ALA A 89 -5.91 -22.03 1.16
CA ALA A 89 -6.32 -20.70 0.77
C ALA A 89 -5.52 -20.30 -0.48
N PRO A 90 -6.18 -19.77 -1.54
CA PRO A 90 -5.42 -19.24 -2.67
C PRO A 90 -4.42 -18.25 -2.09
N THR A 91 -3.13 -18.56 -2.24
CA THR A 91 -2.06 -17.66 -1.77
C THR A 91 -2.24 -16.38 -2.55
N ARG A 92 -2.91 -15.41 -1.93
CA ARG A 92 -3.06 -14.08 -2.52
C ARG A 92 -1.63 -13.59 -2.76
N LYS A 93 -1.31 -13.36 -4.01
CA LYS A 93 0.02 -12.93 -4.40
C LYS A 93 0.30 -11.66 -3.63
N ALA A 94 1.39 -11.62 -2.85
CA ALA A 94 1.75 -10.43 -2.09
C ALA A 94 1.71 -9.20 -3.01
N ALA A 95 1.14 -8.10 -2.53
CA ALA A 95 1.05 -6.85 -3.29
C ALA A 95 2.44 -6.45 -3.82
N ARG A 96 2.50 -6.02 -5.06
CA ARG A 96 3.71 -5.44 -5.66
C ARG A 96 3.85 -4.01 -5.19
N ARG A 97 4.95 -3.65 -4.57
CA ARG A 97 5.18 -2.33 -3.97
C ARG A 97 6.20 -1.56 -4.80
N ILE A 98 5.74 -0.49 -5.44
CA ILE A 98 6.51 0.32 -6.38
C ILE A 98 6.68 1.71 -5.82
N ALA A 99 7.91 2.15 -5.53
CA ALA A 99 8.19 3.54 -5.20
C ALA A 99 8.52 4.31 -6.49
N VAL A 100 7.92 5.48 -6.65
CA VAL A 100 8.27 6.43 -7.71
C VAL A 100 9.18 7.48 -7.10
N PHE A 101 10.47 7.42 -7.42
CA PHE A 101 11.49 8.17 -6.71
C PHE A 101 12.54 8.81 -7.62
N ASN A 102 12.87 10.06 -7.34
CA ASN A 102 14.05 10.76 -7.85
C ASN A 102 14.37 11.92 -6.91
N HIS A 103 15.67 12.14 -6.60
CA HIS A 103 16.14 13.24 -5.77
C HIS A 103 15.86 14.62 -6.38
N LYS A 104 15.77 14.69 -7.70
CA LYS A 104 15.52 15.94 -8.38
C LYS A 104 14.04 16.32 -8.33
N GLY A 105 13.72 17.55 -7.94
CA GLY A 105 12.40 18.12 -8.07
C GLY A 105 12.00 18.31 -9.53
N GLY A 106 10.67 18.24 -9.82
CA GLY A 106 10.16 18.51 -11.16
C GLY A 106 10.43 17.43 -12.22
N THR A 107 10.79 16.21 -11.83
CA THR A 107 11.01 15.09 -12.78
C THR A 107 9.71 14.37 -13.17
N GLY A 108 8.54 14.80 -12.68
CA GLY A 108 7.25 14.17 -12.96
C GLY A 108 6.92 12.99 -12.06
N LYS A 109 7.49 12.89 -10.84
CA LYS A 109 7.19 11.82 -9.88
C LYS A 109 5.70 11.67 -9.63
N THR A 110 5.05 12.68 -9.09
CA THR A 110 3.61 12.65 -8.77
C THR A 110 2.74 12.39 -10.00
N THR A 111 3.07 13.02 -11.14
CA THR A 111 2.38 12.74 -12.41
C THR A 111 2.51 11.27 -12.81
N THR A 112 3.71 10.70 -12.66
CA THR A 112 3.97 9.28 -12.95
C THR A 112 3.25 8.38 -11.96
N SER A 113 3.31 8.67 -10.65
CA SER A 113 2.63 7.91 -9.61
C SER A 113 1.12 7.83 -9.85
N ILE A 114 0.48 8.97 -10.12
CA ILE A 114 -0.96 9.05 -10.39
C ILE A 114 -1.33 8.27 -11.65
N ASN A 115 -0.65 8.50 -12.77
CA ASN A 115 -1.05 7.91 -14.04
C ASN A 115 -0.68 6.42 -14.12
N VAL A 116 0.41 5.98 -13.46
CA VAL A 116 0.69 4.54 -13.32
C VAL A 116 -0.36 3.86 -12.44
N ALA A 117 -0.73 4.45 -11.30
CA ALA A 117 -1.75 3.91 -10.42
C ALA A 117 -3.13 3.84 -11.12
N ALA A 118 -3.54 4.93 -11.79
CA ALA A 118 -4.80 4.97 -12.54
C ALA A 118 -4.83 3.94 -13.68
N GLY A 119 -3.77 3.86 -14.50
CA GLY A 119 -3.72 2.91 -15.60
C GLY A 119 -3.67 1.44 -15.14
N LEU A 120 -3.01 1.14 -14.01
CA LEU A 120 -3.06 -0.20 -13.42
C LEU A 120 -4.47 -0.55 -12.91
N ALA A 121 -5.18 0.42 -12.32
CA ALA A 121 -6.56 0.26 -11.87
C ALA A 121 -7.53 0.03 -13.05
N GLU A 122 -7.35 0.74 -14.18
CA GLU A 122 -8.10 0.51 -15.42
C GLU A 122 -7.87 -0.89 -16.02
N LYS A 123 -6.70 -1.48 -15.79
CA LYS A 123 -6.40 -2.89 -16.14
C LYS A 123 -7.03 -3.89 -15.17
N GLY A 124 -7.83 -3.45 -14.19
CA GLY A 124 -8.56 -4.28 -13.24
C GLY A 124 -7.78 -4.70 -12.00
N LEU A 125 -6.59 -4.14 -11.77
CA LEU A 125 -5.82 -4.39 -10.55
C LEU A 125 -6.32 -3.47 -9.43
N ARG A 126 -6.42 -4.00 -8.20
CA ARG A 126 -6.69 -3.17 -7.02
C ARG A 126 -5.41 -2.45 -6.61
N VAL A 127 -5.43 -1.14 -6.66
CA VAL A 127 -4.27 -0.28 -6.48
C VAL A 127 -4.47 0.63 -5.27
N LEU A 128 -3.46 0.67 -4.40
CA LEU A 128 -3.33 1.68 -3.36
C LEU A 128 -2.23 2.66 -3.77
N LEU A 129 -2.59 3.94 -3.91
CA LEU A 129 -1.62 5.02 -4.11
C LEU A 129 -1.39 5.73 -2.77
N VAL A 130 -0.14 5.73 -2.30
CA VAL A 130 0.25 6.35 -1.02
C VAL A 130 1.10 7.57 -1.30
N ASP A 131 0.64 8.73 -0.86
CA ASP A 131 1.38 9.99 -0.95
C ASP A 131 2.36 10.10 0.24
N VAL A 132 3.66 10.03 -0.04
CA VAL A 132 4.74 10.12 0.97
C VAL A 132 5.38 11.52 0.96
N ASP A 133 4.95 12.41 0.06
CA ASP A 133 5.42 13.79 0.01
C ASP A 133 4.56 14.68 0.94
N PRO A 134 5.15 15.39 1.93
CA PRO A 134 4.41 16.35 2.77
C PRO A 134 3.70 17.48 1.99
N GLN A 135 4.04 17.67 0.72
CA GLN A 135 3.35 18.64 -0.13
C GLN A 135 1.92 18.23 -0.52
N GLY A 136 1.56 16.93 -0.38
CA GLY A 136 0.20 16.45 -0.60
C GLY A 136 -0.31 16.56 -2.03
N ASN A 137 0.58 16.52 -3.01
CA ASN A 137 0.24 16.79 -4.41
C ASN A 137 -0.65 15.73 -5.05
N VAL A 138 -0.64 14.49 -4.57
CA VAL A 138 -1.54 13.42 -5.05
C VAL A 138 -2.99 13.78 -4.73
N GLY A 139 -3.27 14.14 -3.46
CA GLY A 139 -4.62 14.54 -3.04
C GLY A 139 -5.13 15.76 -3.81
N VAL A 140 -4.28 16.77 -3.98
CA VAL A 140 -4.59 17.98 -4.76
C VAL A 140 -4.93 17.62 -6.21
N SER A 141 -4.13 16.77 -6.84
CA SER A 141 -4.26 16.41 -8.26
C SER A 141 -5.46 15.52 -8.56
N LEU A 142 -5.89 14.69 -7.60
CA LEU A 142 -7.07 13.81 -7.77
C LEU A 142 -8.34 14.37 -7.13
N GLY A 143 -8.27 15.56 -6.50
CA GLY A 143 -9.41 16.18 -5.84
C GLY A 143 -9.84 15.48 -4.55
N VAL A 144 -8.93 14.75 -3.92
CA VAL A 144 -9.19 14.00 -2.69
C VAL A 144 -8.79 14.83 -1.48
N ARG A 145 -9.70 14.94 -0.54
CA ARG A 145 -9.45 15.52 0.80
C ARG A 145 -9.94 14.52 1.83
N GLY A 146 -9.00 13.84 2.50
CA GLY A 146 -9.32 13.03 3.67
C GLY A 146 -9.21 13.84 4.95
N GLU A 147 -10.05 13.54 5.94
CA GLU A 147 -9.88 14.03 7.31
C GLU A 147 -8.64 13.42 7.96
N THR A 148 -8.27 12.23 7.51
CA THR A 148 -7.10 11.46 7.90
C THR A 148 -6.10 11.37 6.74
N SER A 149 -4.82 11.12 7.05
CA SER A 149 -3.73 11.10 6.10
C SER A 149 -2.66 10.09 6.52
N LEU A 150 -1.61 9.92 5.72
CA LEU A 150 -0.47 9.07 6.05
C LEU A 150 0.15 9.40 7.43
N TYR A 151 0.06 10.65 7.89
CA TYR A 151 0.47 11.02 9.25
C TYR A 151 -0.27 10.20 10.32
N HIS A 152 -1.59 10.04 10.17
CA HIS A 152 -2.41 9.27 11.13
C HIS A 152 -2.02 7.81 11.15
N VAL A 153 -1.69 7.23 10.00
CA VAL A 153 -1.18 5.85 9.90
C VAL A 153 0.17 5.72 10.60
N LEU A 154 1.14 6.59 10.27
CA LEU A 154 2.51 6.48 10.77
C LEU A 154 2.61 6.79 12.26
N VAL A 155 2.00 7.89 12.71
CA VAL A 155 2.20 8.44 14.05
C VAL A 155 1.14 7.96 15.03
N LEU A 156 -0.13 8.03 14.64
CA LEU A 156 -1.27 7.70 15.51
C LEU A 156 -1.67 6.22 15.45
N GLY A 157 -1.16 5.46 14.47
CA GLY A 157 -1.44 4.04 14.32
C GLY A 157 -2.84 3.74 13.80
N ALA A 158 -3.44 4.69 13.07
CA ALA A 158 -4.71 4.48 12.40
C ALA A 158 -4.62 3.32 11.40
N ASP A 159 -5.71 2.56 11.25
CA ASP A 159 -5.76 1.47 10.28
C ASP A 159 -5.67 2.05 8.85
N PRO A 160 -4.72 1.61 8.03
CA PRO A 160 -4.62 2.05 6.64
C PRO A 160 -5.92 1.88 5.84
N ALA A 161 -6.71 0.86 6.13
CA ALA A 161 -7.99 0.62 5.46
C ALA A 161 -9.05 1.69 5.78
N GLU A 162 -9.00 2.28 7.00
CA GLU A 162 -9.89 3.38 7.40
C GLU A 162 -9.42 4.73 6.84
N VAL A 163 -8.12 4.86 6.57
CA VAL A 163 -7.50 6.10 6.05
C VAL A 163 -7.53 6.18 4.53
N ALA A 164 -7.53 5.03 3.86
CA ALA A 164 -7.58 4.96 2.40
C ALA A 164 -8.93 5.47 1.88
N VAL A 165 -8.90 6.40 0.94
CA VAL A 165 -10.08 7.02 0.33
C VAL A 165 -10.26 6.42 -1.06
N PRO A 166 -11.41 5.81 -1.38
CA PRO A 166 -11.74 5.38 -2.75
C PRO A 166 -11.83 6.58 -3.69
N VAL A 167 -11.06 6.57 -4.77
CA VAL A 167 -11.01 7.68 -5.74
C VAL A 167 -11.65 7.29 -7.06
N ARG A 168 -11.37 6.09 -7.51
CA ARG A 168 -11.88 5.49 -8.75
C ARG A 168 -12.13 4.01 -8.53
N ALA A 169 -12.77 3.36 -9.50
CA ALA A 169 -12.86 1.91 -9.49
C ALA A 169 -11.44 1.31 -9.39
N ASN A 170 -11.23 0.43 -8.42
CA ASN A 170 -9.97 -0.24 -8.13
C ASN A 170 -8.80 0.68 -7.71
N LEU A 171 -9.03 1.95 -7.39
CA LEU A 171 -7.99 2.89 -6.97
C LEU A 171 -8.37 3.60 -5.68
N ASP A 172 -7.64 3.31 -4.62
CA ASP A 172 -7.72 4.00 -3.34
C ASP A 172 -6.46 4.82 -3.10
N VAL A 173 -6.59 5.90 -2.32
CA VAL A 173 -5.49 6.83 -2.04
C VAL A 173 -5.37 7.06 -0.54
N ILE A 174 -4.17 6.88 0.00
CA ILE A 174 -3.79 7.47 1.30
C ILE A 174 -3.11 8.80 1.00
N THR A 175 -3.79 9.88 1.37
CA THR A 175 -3.31 11.24 1.11
C THR A 175 -2.23 11.67 2.10
N SER A 176 -1.53 12.74 1.75
CA SER A 176 -0.60 13.46 2.60
C SER A 176 -0.98 14.92 2.73
N ASN A 177 -0.38 15.59 3.67
CA ASN A 177 -0.43 17.04 3.85
C ASN A 177 0.80 17.50 4.64
N GLU A 178 0.91 18.81 4.88
CA GLU A 178 2.03 19.43 5.60
C GLU A 178 2.30 18.84 6.99
N THR A 179 1.29 18.29 7.68
CA THR A 179 1.47 17.66 8.99
C THR A 179 2.37 16.40 8.89
N LEU A 180 2.49 15.77 7.71
CA LEU A 180 3.36 14.62 7.51
C LEU A 180 4.84 14.97 7.77
N ALA A 181 5.26 16.22 7.59
CA ALA A 181 6.61 16.65 7.93
C ALA A 181 6.93 16.42 9.41
N ALA A 182 5.95 16.56 10.31
CA ALA A 182 6.12 16.30 11.73
C ALA A 182 6.35 14.80 12.04
N ALA A 183 5.92 13.90 11.17
CA ALA A 183 6.17 12.47 11.33
C ALA A 183 7.67 12.13 11.33
N GLU A 184 8.53 12.92 10.70
CA GLU A 184 9.98 12.69 10.73
C GLU A 184 10.57 12.77 12.14
N LEU A 185 10.08 13.70 12.97
CA LEU A 185 10.49 13.82 14.36
C LEU A 185 10.07 12.57 15.16
N TYR A 186 8.86 12.09 14.92
CA TYR A 186 8.36 10.87 15.54
C TYR A 186 9.17 9.64 15.10
N LEU A 187 9.44 9.51 13.80
CA LEU A 187 10.23 8.42 13.23
C LEU A 187 11.66 8.43 13.79
N ALA A 188 12.30 9.60 13.89
CA ALA A 188 13.67 9.74 14.38
C ALA A 188 13.88 9.18 15.79
N ALA A 189 12.85 9.22 16.64
CA ALA A 189 12.89 8.72 18.00
C ALA A 189 12.67 7.18 18.11
N ARG A 190 12.32 6.49 17.02
CA ARG A 190 12.01 5.05 17.06
C ARG A 190 13.22 4.18 16.73
N PRO A 191 13.36 2.99 17.38
CA PRO A 191 14.48 2.09 17.11
C PRO A 191 14.49 1.56 15.67
N ASN A 192 13.33 1.25 15.08
CA ASN A 192 13.18 0.76 13.68
C ASN A 192 12.62 1.85 12.76
N ARG A 193 13.18 3.06 12.87
CA ARG A 193 12.67 4.27 12.22
C ARG A 193 12.52 4.19 10.70
N ASP A 194 13.27 3.32 10.04
CA ASP A 194 13.27 3.06 8.60
C ASP A 194 12.18 2.06 8.15
N ARG A 195 11.50 1.36 9.07
CA ARG A 195 10.55 0.27 8.79
C ARG A 195 9.14 0.52 9.29
N VAL A 196 8.86 1.68 9.84
CA VAL A 196 7.55 2.00 10.41
C VAL A 196 6.44 1.93 9.36
N LEU A 197 6.66 2.44 8.16
CA LEU A 197 5.68 2.35 7.06
C LEU A 197 5.39 0.88 6.71
N ARG A 198 6.41 0.04 6.65
CA ARG A 198 6.26 -1.40 6.40
C ARG A 198 5.43 -2.09 7.49
N GLU A 199 5.67 -1.74 8.75
CA GLU A 199 4.91 -2.27 9.89
C GLU A 199 3.45 -1.82 9.83
N ARG A 200 3.21 -0.56 9.50
CA ARG A 200 1.87 0.03 9.44
C ARG A 200 1.05 -0.48 8.27
N LEU A 201 1.66 -0.67 7.11
CA LEU A 201 0.99 -1.18 5.91
C LEU A 201 1.01 -2.72 5.79
N ALA A 202 1.45 -3.44 6.82
CA ALA A 202 1.48 -4.91 6.80
C ALA A 202 0.09 -5.54 6.69
N THR A 203 -0.95 -4.84 7.16
CA THR A 203 -2.36 -5.28 7.12
C THR A 203 -3.05 -4.98 5.79
N THR A 204 -2.45 -4.18 4.91
CA THR A 204 -3.03 -3.83 3.60
C THR A 204 -2.85 -4.98 2.60
N THR A 205 -3.60 -6.06 2.80
CA THR A 205 -3.51 -7.27 1.96
C THR A 205 -4.45 -7.23 0.76
N ASP A 206 -5.35 -6.24 0.69
CA ASP A 206 -6.44 -6.19 -0.30
C ASP A 206 -6.05 -5.63 -1.65
N TYR A 207 -4.83 -5.14 -1.81
CA TYR A 207 -4.34 -4.56 -3.05
C TYR A 207 -3.40 -5.51 -3.80
N ASP A 208 -3.47 -5.45 -5.13
CA ASP A 208 -2.54 -6.15 -6.03
C ASP A 208 -1.25 -5.36 -6.23
N VAL A 209 -1.36 -4.02 -6.16
CA VAL A 209 -0.23 -3.09 -6.30
C VAL A 209 -0.35 -1.95 -5.30
N VAL A 210 0.77 -1.58 -4.68
CA VAL A 210 0.92 -0.35 -3.90
C VAL A 210 1.92 0.55 -4.61
N VAL A 211 1.50 1.76 -4.96
CA VAL A 211 2.36 2.79 -5.56
C VAL A 211 2.65 3.85 -4.50
N LEU A 212 3.93 4.21 -4.33
CA LEU A 212 4.38 5.21 -3.36
C LEU A 212 4.88 6.44 -4.10
N ASP A 213 4.22 7.58 -3.94
CA ASP A 213 4.70 8.87 -4.46
C ASP A 213 5.69 9.49 -3.49
N CYS A 214 6.98 9.51 -3.86
CA CYS A 214 8.05 9.95 -3.00
C CYS A 214 8.40 11.43 -3.22
N SER A 215 8.78 12.13 -2.14
CA SER A 215 9.32 13.48 -2.22
C SER A 215 10.74 13.49 -2.85
N PRO A 216 11.26 14.66 -3.29
CA PRO A 216 12.64 14.74 -3.81
C PRO A 216 13.72 14.70 -2.71
N SER A 217 13.36 14.76 -1.44
CA SER A 217 14.27 14.84 -0.31
C SER A 217 14.88 13.48 0.08
N LEU A 218 16.02 13.51 0.81
CA LEU A 218 16.60 12.34 1.48
C LEU A 218 16.06 12.24 2.91
N SER A 219 14.75 12.19 3.06
CA SER A 219 14.08 12.20 4.35
C SER A 219 13.89 10.79 4.93
N LEU A 220 13.56 10.72 6.22
CA LEU A 220 13.15 9.46 6.85
C LEU A 220 11.86 8.90 6.25
N LEU A 221 10.97 9.75 5.74
CA LEU A 221 9.77 9.34 5.03
C LEU A 221 10.14 8.56 3.76
N ASN A 222 11.05 9.10 2.95
CA ASN A 222 11.51 8.39 1.76
C ASN A 222 12.30 7.12 2.08
N GLN A 223 13.10 7.10 3.16
CA GLN A 223 13.74 5.86 3.62
C GLN A 223 12.69 4.79 3.96
N ASN A 224 11.61 5.17 4.65
CA ASN A 224 10.50 4.27 4.93
C ASN A 224 9.82 3.76 3.65
N ALA A 225 9.57 4.64 2.68
CA ALA A 225 9.00 4.25 1.39
C ALA A 225 9.89 3.25 0.65
N LEU A 226 11.20 3.51 0.58
CA LEU A 226 12.17 2.63 -0.07
C LEU A 226 12.37 1.30 0.68
N CYS A 227 12.29 1.28 2.02
CA CYS A 227 12.33 0.06 2.83
C CYS A 227 11.02 -0.75 2.80
N TYR A 228 9.94 -0.16 2.34
CA TYR A 228 8.68 -0.85 2.10
C TYR A 228 8.57 -1.37 0.66
N ALA A 229 9.08 -0.62 -0.32
CA ALA A 229 9.00 -0.94 -1.73
C ALA A 229 9.79 -2.20 -2.11
N ASP A 230 9.29 -2.97 -3.07
CA ASP A 230 10.02 -4.07 -3.71
C ASP A 230 10.89 -3.54 -4.85
N SER A 231 10.41 -2.49 -5.52
CA SER A 231 11.06 -1.92 -6.70
C SER A 231 10.82 -0.41 -6.82
N VAL A 232 11.69 0.24 -7.60
CA VAL A 232 11.67 1.69 -7.80
C VAL A 232 11.58 2.03 -9.28
N LEU A 233 10.60 2.85 -9.62
CA LEU A 233 10.47 3.50 -10.91
C LEU A 233 11.09 4.89 -10.81
N ILE A 234 12.04 5.21 -11.71
CA ILE A 234 12.83 6.44 -11.65
C ILE A 234 12.46 7.35 -12.82
N PRO A 235 11.54 8.32 -12.66
CA PRO A 235 11.27 9.32 -13.68
C PRO A 235 12.42 10.32 -13.76
N VAL A 236 12.87 10.59 -14.98
CA VAL A 236 14.07 11.42 -15.27
C VAL A 236 13.73 12.46 -16.31
N SER A 237 13.77 13.75 -15.94
CA SER A 237 13.59 14.83 -16.91
C SER A 237 14.70 14.84 -17.95
N CYS A 238 14.35 14.95 -19.24
CA CYS A 238 15.31 15.02 -20.35
C CYS A 238 16.04 16.36 -20.41
N ASP A 239 16.87 16.62 -19.39
CA ASP A 239 17.67 17.83 -19.28
C ASP A 239 19.14 17.52 -18.94
N TYR A 240 19.98 18.57 -18.89
CA TYR A 240 21.43 18.44 -18.68
C TYR A 240 21.82 17.68 -17.40
N LEU A 241 21.02 17.76 -16.33
CA LEU A 241 21.31 17.10 -15.05
C LEU A 241 20.65 15.71 -14.91
N ALA A 242 20.06 15.19 -15.98
CA ALA A 242 19.36 13.89 -15.97
C ALA A 242 20.21 12.76 -15.38
N LEU A 243 21.41 12.57 -15.89
CA LEU A 243 22.31 11.49 -15.46
C LEU A 243 22.81 11.67 -14.02
N VAL A 244 23.01 12.90 -13.57
CA VAL A 244 23.42 13.19 -12.19
C VAL A 244 22.31 12.74 -11.22
N GLY A 245 21.06 13.07 -11.53
CA GLY A 245 19.91 12.66 -10.72
C GLY A 245 19.76 11.14 -10.63
N VAL A 246 19.93 10.44 -11.76
CA VAL A 246 19.85 8.97 -11.78
C VAL A 246 21.00 8.33 -10.98
N LYS A 247 22.24 8.83 -11.14
CA LYS A 247 23.39 8.37 -10.34
C LYS A 247 23.12 8.48 -8.84
N GLN A 248 22.55 9.59 -8.40
CA GLN A 248 22.19 9.80 -7.00
C GLN A 248 21.11 8.81 -6.54
N CYS A 249 20.09 8.56 -7.36
CA CYS A 249 19.04 7.56 -7.05
C CYS A 249 19.66 6.17 -6.88
N VAL A 250 20.45 5.71 -7.84
CA VAL A 250 21.08 4.38 -7.77
C VAL A 250 21.98 4.25 -6.54
N ARG A 251 22.75 5.30 -6.20
CA ARG A 251 23.56 5.32 -4.96
C ARG A 251 22.68 5.20 -3.70
N THR A 252 21.56 5.90 -3.66
CA THR A 252 20.62 5.80 -2.53
C THR A 252 20.03 4.39 -2.41
N LEU A 253 19.63 3.77 -3.52
CA LEU A 253 19.12 2.40 -3.51
C LEU A 253 20.18 1.40 -3.06
N ARG A 254 21.45 1.59 -3.49
CA ARG A 254 22.57 0.78 -3.00
C ARG A 254 22.76 0.94 -1.49
N ASN A 255 22.68 2.16 -0.95
CA ASN A 255 22.77 2.39 0.49
C ASN A 255 21.63 1.71 1.26
N VAL A 256 20.39 1.73 0.74
CA VAL A 256 19.25 1.00 1.31
C VAL A 256 19.53 -0.49 1.33
N HIS A 257 20.04 -1.05 0.23
CA HIS A 257 20.38 -2.47 0.14
C HIS A 257 21.51 -2.85 1.13
N GLU A 258 22.61 -2.09 1.15
CA GLU A 258 23.80 -2.43 1.93
C GLU A 258 23.66 -2.14 3.43
N HIS A 259 23.09 -0.98 3.80
CA HIS A 259 23.04 -0.53 5.19
C HIS A 259 21.73 -0.88 5.90
N LEU A 260 20.59 -0.78 5.19
CA LEU A 260 19.28 -1.11 5.76
C LEU A 260 18.88 -2.58 5.52
N LYS A 261 19.73 -3.35 4.81
CA LYS A 261 19.51 -4.78 4.52
C LYS A 261 18.14 -5.04 3.90
N HIS A 262 17.70 -4.15 3.03
CA HIS A 262 16.43 -4.29 2.32
C HIS A 262 16.68 -4.43 0.80
N PRO A 263 16.24 -5.56 0.18
CA PRO A 263 16.43 -5.78 -1.25
C PRO A 263 15.40 -4.97 -2.05
N VAL A 264 15.77 -3.77 -2.47
CA VAL A 264 14.99 -2.94 -3.39
C VAL A 264 15.67 -2.94 -4.76
N TYR A 265 14.88 -3.07 -5.83
CA TYR A 265 15.38 -3.20 -7.20
C TYR A 265 14.98 -2.00 -8.06
N VAL A 266 15.72 -1.71 -9.12
CA VAL A 266 15.30 -0.75 -10.14
C VAL A 266 14.29 -1.44 -11.06
N LEU A 267 13.05 -0.98 -11.09
CA LEU A 267 12.01 -1.44 -11.99
C LEU A 267 12.22 -0.90 -13.40
N GLY A 268 12.55 0.39 -13.47
CA GLY A 268 12.82 1.06 -14.74
C GLY A 268 13.17 2.54 -14.53
N VAL A 269 13.84 3.08 -15.53
CA VAL A 269 14.14 4.50 -15.68
C VAL A 269 13.25 5.05 -16.79
N VAL A 270 12.48 6.10 -16.49
CA VAL A 270 11.49 6.67 -17.41
C VAL A 270 11.93 8.07 -17.81
N PRO A 271 12.42 8.30 -19.03
CA PRO A 271 12.67 9.64 -19.53
C PRO A 271 11.35 10.41 -19.60
N THR A 272 11.26 11.57 -18.95
CA THR A 272 10.06 12.42 -18.92
C THR A 272 10.34 13.77 -19.60
N PHE A 273 9.28 14.49 -19.94
CA PHE A 273 9.36 15.76 -20.67
C PHE A 273 10.18 15.66 -21.97
N TYR A 274 10.12 14.49 -22.61
CA TYR A 274 10.83 14.25 -23.85
C TYR A 274 10.27 15.07 -25.00
N ASP A 275 11.13 15.72 -25.76
CA ASP A 275 10.79 16.39 -27.03
C ASP A 275 11.80 15.97 -28.10
N ALA A 276 11.33 15.22 -29.09
CA ALA A 276 12.14 14.71 -30.19
C ALA A 276 12.78 15.83 -31.07
N ARG A 277 12.23 17.04 -31.02
CA ARG A 277 12.77 18.20 -31.76
C ARG A 277 14.06 18.72 -31.13
N HIS A 278 14.23 18.53 -29.82
CA HIS A 278 15.39 19.01 -29.08
C HIS A 278 16.52 17.97 -29.10
N LYS A 279 17.73 18.40 -29.52
CA LYS A 279 18.93 17.57 -29.56
C LYS A 279 19.24 16.95 -28.18
N LEU A 280 19.18 17.78 -27.14
CA LEU A 280 19.46 17.35 -25.77
C LEU A 280 18.55 16.21 -25.31
N GLY A 281 17.24 16.27 -25.61
CA GLY A 281 16.29 15.21 -25.25
C GLY A 281 16.66 13.86 -25.86
N ARG A 282 17.06 13.88 -27.15
CA ARG A 282 17.53 12.66 -27.85
C ARG A 282 18.81 12.10 -27.23
N GLU A 283 19.84 12.94 -27.03
CA GLU A 283 21.11 12.55 -26.44
C GLU A 283 20.98 11.96 -25.03
N VAL A 284 20.14 12.59 -24.18
CA VAL A 284 19.85 12.08 -22.83
C VAL A 284 19.15 10.71 -22.91
N THR A 285 18.15 10.56 -23.76
CA THR A 285 17.43 9.30 -23.90
C THR A 285 18.32 8.18 -24.46
N GLU A 286 19.15 8.46 -25.45
CA GLU A 286 20.13 7.52 -25.99
C GLU A 286 21.16 7.12 -24.93
N THR A 287 21.64 8.06 -24.13
CA THR A 287 22.59 7.76 -23.05
C THR A 287 21.94 6.91 -21.95
N LEU A 288 20.70 7.21 -21.55
CA LEU A 288 19.96 6.38 -20.61
C LEU A 288 19.74 4.97 -21.16
N LYS A 289 19.36 4.85 -22.43
CA LYS A 289 19.20 3.55 -23.09
C LYS A 289 20.50 2.75 -23.16
N ALA A 290 21.62 3.41 -23.48
CA ALA A 290 22.94 2.78 -23.51
C ALA A 290 23.36 2.26 -22.13
N LYS A 291 23.06 3.01 -21.03
CA LYS A 291 23.45 2.66 -19.66
C LYS A 291 22.49 1.68 -18.98
N PHE A 292 21.20 1.74 -19.26
CA PHE A 292 20.16 0.97 -18.55
C PHE A 292 19.54 -0.15 -19.42
N GLY A 293 19.85 -0.20 -20.72
CA GLY A 293 19.32 -1.25 -21.61
C GLY A 293 17.80 -1.34 -21.54
N ASP A 294 17.29 -2.53 -21.22
CA ASP A 294 15.86 -2.82 -21.10
C ASP A 294 15.17 -2.15 -19.92
N LEU A 295 15.94 -1.69 -18.91
CA LEU A 295 15.42 -0.89 -17.80
C LEU A 295 15.12 0.57 -18.21
N CYS A 296 15.63 1.04 -19.34
CA CYS A 296 15.24 2.33 -19.89
C CYS A 296 13.91 2.14 -20.63
N PHE A 297 12.82 2.59 -19.99
CA PHE A 297 11.48 2.50 -20.56
C PHE A 297 11.28 3.56 -21.65
N PRO A 298 10.26 3.40 -22.52
CA PRO A 298 9.92 4.40 -23.51
C PRO A 298 9.69 5.78 -22.88
N PRO A 299 10.10 6.86 -23.55
CA PRO A 299 9.99 8.20 -22.97
C PRO A 299 8.54 8.70 -22.95
N VAL A 300 8.19 9.45 -21.90
CA VAL A 300 6.96 10.22 -21.81
C VAL A 300 7.20 11.60 -22.42
N ARG A 301 6.48 11.90 -23.52
CA ARG A 301 6.60 13.17 -24.24
C ARG A 301 6.11 14.34 -23.39
N ALA A 302 6.73 15.50 -23.57
CA ALA A 302 6.22 16.75 -23.02
C ALA A 302 4.83 17.04 -23.57
N ASN A 303 3.82 17.12 -22.69
CA ASN A 303 2.42 17.29 -23.09
C ASN A 303 1.72 18.26 -22.12
N MET A 304 1.03 19.28 -22.68
CA MET A 304 0.29 20.25 -21.88
C MET A 304 -0.89 19.60 -21.14
N LYS A 305 -1.50 18.56 -21.72
CA LYS A 305 -2.63 17.85 -21.10
C LYS A 305 -2.26 17.21 -19.75
N LEU A 306 -1.02 16.72 -19.61
CA LEU A 306 -0.50 16.24 -18.34
C LEU A 306 -0.37 17.32 -17.25
N ARG A 307 -0.23 18.59 -17.64
CA ARG A 307 -0.21 19.74 -16.72
C ARG A 307 -1.61 20.24 -16.39
N GLU A 308 -2.54 20.09 -17.29
CA GLU A 308 -3.94 20.52 -17.15
C GLU A 308 -4.78 19.51 -16.33
N ALA A 309 -4.53 18.21 -16.48
CA ALA A 309 -5.29 17.14 -15.84
C ALA A 309 -5.42 17.30 -14.30
N PRO A 310 -4.38 17.68 -13.54
CA PRO A 310 -4.50 17.96 -12.10
C PRO A 310 -5.47 19.08 -11.75
N ALA A 311 -5.59 20.11 -12.59
CA ALA A 311 -6.56 21.19 -12.38
C ALA A 311 -8.02 20.68 -12.55
N ALA A 312 -8.22 19.70 -13.42
CA ALA A 312 -9.49 19.01 -13.62
C ALA A 312 -9.75 17.89 -12.58
N LYS A 313 -8.80 17.59 -11.67
CA LYS A 313 -8.88 16.50 -10.69
C LYS A 313 -8.99 15.12 -11.34
N GLN A 314 -8.26 14.91 -12.41
CA GLN A 314 -8.35 13.72 -13.26
C GLN A 314 -6.97 13.14 -13.57
N SER A 315 -6.91 11.82 -13.82
CA SER A 315 -5.78 11.20 -14.50
C SER A 315 -5.72 11.65 -15.97
N ILE A 316 -4.62 11.38 -16.64
CA ILE A 316 -4.52 11.68 -18.09
C ILE A 316 -5.52 10.85 -18.91
N PHE A 317 -5.82 9.63 -18.47
CA PHE A 317 -6.73 8.72 -19.15
C PHE A 317 -8.17 9.24 -19.11
N GLU A 318 -8.57 9.90 -18.01
CA GLU A 318 -9.88 10.54 -17.87
C GLU A 318 -9.94 11.90 -18.58
N TYR A 319 -8.87 12.71 -18.42
CA TYR A 319 -8.86 14.10 -18.89
C TYR A 319 -8.71 14.22 -20.42
N ALA A 320 -7.81 13.43 -20.98
CA ALA A 320 -7.50 13.50 -22.41
C ALA A 320 -7.05 12.12 -22.94
N PRO A 321 -7.98 11.14 -23.06
CA PRO A 321 -7.67 9.76 -23.41
C PRO A 321 -6.99 9.61 -24.79
N ASP A 322 -7.29 10.51 -25.74
CA ASP A 322 -6.73 10.50 -27.10
C ASP A 322 -5.40 11.29 -27.20
N SER A 323 -4.84 11.76 -26.08
CA SER A 323 -3.61 12.55 -26.08
C SER A 323 -2.38 11.66 -26.13
N HIS A 324 -1.27 12.22 -26.65
CA HIS A 324 0.04 11.56 -26.54
C HIS A 324 0.45 11.28 -25.09
N GLY A 325 -0.03 12.05 -24.13
CA GLY A 325 0.20 11.79 -22.71
C GLY A 325 -0.46 10.50 -22.24
N ALA A 326 -1.70 10.25 -22.65
CA ALA A 326 -2.42 9.01 -22.35
C ALA A 326 -1.78 7.80 -23.06
N GLU A 327 -1.40 7.96 -24.33
CA GLU A 327 -0.68 6.93 -25.08
C GLU A 327 0.64 6.53 -24.38
N ASP A 328 1.49 7.51 -24.04
CA ASP A 328 2.80 7.27 -23.41
C ASP A 328 2.67 6.62 -22.03
N TYR A 329 1.71 7.07 -21.20
CA TYR A 329 1.44 6.44 -19.92
C TYR A 329 0.79 5.06 -20.05
N GLY A 330 0.00 4.81 -21.09
CA GLY A 330 -0.53 3.48 -21.43
C GLY A 330 0.62 2.49 -21.69
N VAL A 331 1.57 2.88 -22.53
CA VAL A 331 2.78 2.11 -22.80
C VAL A 331 3.61 1.88 -21.52
N LEU A 332 3.76 2.92 -20.68
CA LEU A 332 4.48 2.81 -19.41
C LEU A 332 3.79 1.81 -18.48
N VAL A 333 2.48 1.86 -18.34
CA VAL A 333 1.70 0.90 -17.53
C VAL A 333 1.91 -0.54 -18.01
N ASP A 334 1.87 -0.78 -19.32
CA ASP A 334 2.13 -2.12 -19.89
C ASP A 334 3.56 -2.60 -19.59
N ARG A 335 4.55 -1.71 -19.65
CA ARG A 335 5.95 -2.03 -19.27
C ARG A 335 6.09 -2.33 -17.78
N VAL A 336 5.43 -1.58 -16.91
CA VAL A 336 5.39 -1.83 -15.46
C VAL A 336 4.77 -3.20 -15.17
N LEU A 337 3.65 -3.54 -15.81
CA LEU A 337 3.01 -4.86 -15.68
C LEU A 337 3.93 -5.99 -16.13
N ALA A 338 4.55 -5.88 -17.29
CA ALA A 338 5.45 -6.89 -17.84
C ALA A 338 6.68 -7.08 -16.93
N ALA A 339 7.31 -6.00 -16.48
CA ALA A 339 8.48 -6.03 -15.62
C ALA A 339 8.16 -6.66 -14.25
N THR A 340 7.01 -6.33 -13.68
CA THR A 340 6.58 -6.90 -12.40
C THR A 340 6.11 -8.36 -12.52
N ALA A 341 5.61 -8.79 -13.68
CA ALA A 341 5.19 -10.18 -13.91
C ALA A 341 6.39 -11.12 -14.14
N SER A 342 7.42 -10.65 -14.83
CA SER A 342 8.61 -11.44 -15.16
C SER A 342 9.46 -11.83 -13.94
N GLY A 343 9.26 -11.17 -12.80
CA GLY A 343 10.10 -11.36 -11.61
C GLY A 343 11.56 -10.94 -11.83
N ARG A 344 11.86 -10.26 -12.96
CA ARG A 344 13.20 -9.78 -13.28
C ARG A 344 13.63 -8.75 -12.24
N ARG A 345 14.69 -9.07 -11.51
CA ARG A 345 15.24 -8.27 -10.42
C ARG A 345 16.71 -8.02 -10.73
N GLU A 346 17.01 -6.88 -11.35
CA GLU A 346 18.40 -6.53 -11.57
C GLU A 346 19.01 -5.96 -10.30
N ASP A 347 20.18 -6.46 -9.94
CA ASP A 347 20.89 -6.06 -8.74
C ASP A 347 21.34 -4.60 -8.85
N VAL A 348 20.99 -3.81 -7.84
CA VAL A 348 21.36 -2.38 -7.75
C VAL A 348 22.89 -2.21 -7.78
N GLY A 349 23.65 -3.17 -7.25
CA GLY A 349 25.12 -3.18 -7.31
C GLY A 349 25.66 -3.25 -8.73
N ALA A 350 25.09 -4.11 -9.58
CA ALA A 350 25.46 -4.21 -10.99
C ALA A 350 25.11 -2.92 -11.77
N ILE A 351 23.92 -2.35 -11.50
CA ILE A 351 23.49 -1.09 -12.11
C ILE A 351 24.42 0.06 -11.67
N ALA A 352 24.83 0.11 -10.39
CA ALA A 352 25.71 1.15 -9.87
C ALA A 352 27.06 1.17 -10.62
N GLN A 353 27.64 0.01 -10.88
CA GLN A 353 28.88 -0.09 -11.66
C GLN A 353 28.74 0.46 -13.09
N GLN A 354 27.59 0.21 -13.75
CA GLN A 354 27.33 0.72 -15.11
C GLN A 354 27.14 2.25 -15.18
N VAL A 355 26.67 2.83 -14.07
CA VAL A 355 26.31 4.26 -14.01
C VAL A 355 27.45 5.13 -13.47
N GLU A 356 28.38 4.56 -12.69
CA GLU A 356 29.56 5.28 -12.14
C GLU A 356 30.64 5.54 -13.19
N VAL A 357 30.66 4.81 -14.28
CA VAL A 357 31.50 5.02 -15.48
C VAL A 357 30.82 6.01 -16.42
#